data_388549719f622d2d589f55930386b514
#
_entry.id   388549719f622d2d589f55930386b514
#
_cell.length_a   1.000
_cell.length_b   1.000
_cell.length_c   1.000
_cell.angle_alpha   90.00
_cell.angle_beta   90.00
_cell.angle_gamma   90.00
#
_symmetry.space_group_name_H-M   'P 1'
#
loop_
_entity.id
_entity.type
_entity.pdbx_description
1 polymer ?
#
loop_
_entity_poly.entity_id
_entity_poly.type
_entity_poly.pdbx_seq_one_letter_code
_entity_poly.pdbx_strand_id
1 'polypeptide(L)'
;SSVEVIDELYKSETATNFNNKSIAWLLKNYSRIYDDPDMALDLYTRQCSIGVTARQLAVAAATIAFDGVNPVTKQTVFKPDLGTRIASMMATVGFYEHTGDWLFNTGLPAKTGVGGGIMGVVPGVMGVAAFAPPLDDAGNSVKAQAALSDIVGRLNLNIFHPRKSILAEQA
;
A
#
# COMPACT_ATOMS: atom_id res chain seq x y z
N SER A 1 4.35 -19.13 6.22
CA SER A 1 3.87 -18.73 7.56
C SER A 1 2.50 -18.10 7.40
N SER A 2 1.58 -18.39 8.30
CA SER A 2 0.28 -17.76 8.38
C SER A 2 0.43 -16.26 8.63
N VAL A 3 -0.50 -15.48 8.12
CA VAL A 3 -0.63 -14.05 8.41
C VAL A 3 -1.70 -13.94 9.48
N GLU A 4 -1.35 -13.37 10.63
CA GLU A 4 -2.20 -13.34 11.82
C GLU A 4 -2.34 -11.92 12.38
N VAL A 5 -3.43 -11.67 13.08
CA VAL A 5 -3.64 -10.44 13.86
C VAL A 5 -2.73 -10.51 15.08
N ILE A 6 -2.00 -9.43 15.34
CA ILE A 6 -1.20 -9.28 16.57
C ILE A 6 -2.13 -8.74 17.66
N ASP A 7 -2.56 -9.60 18.57
CA ASP A 7 -3.57 -9.29 19.59
C ASP A 7 -3.21 -8.09 20.49
N GLU A 8 -1.94 -7.95 20.85
CA GLU A 8 -1.47 -6.83 21.66
C GLU A 8 -1.60 -5.51 20.92
N LEU A 9 -1.25 -5.50 19.62
CA LEU A 9 -1.40 -4.34 18.77
C LEU A 9 -2.88 -4.00 18.57
N TYR A 10 -3.71 -5.00 18.26
CA TYR A 10 -5.16 -4.80 18.13
C TYR A 10 -5.79 -4.19 19.38
N LYS A 11 -5.44 -4.68 20.58
CA LYS A 11 -5.93 -4.13 21.86
C LYS A 11 -5.48 -2.69 22.08
N SER A 12 -4.21 -2.40 21.78
CA SER A 12 -3.64 -1.05 21.89
C SER A 12 -4.33 -0.08 20.94
N GLU A 13 -4.47 -0.43 19.66
CA GLU A 13 -5.15 0.38 18.66
C GLU A 13 -6.62 0.61 19.01
N THR A 14 -7.34 -0.43 19.45
CA THR A 14 -8.74 -0.32 19.85
C THR A 14 -8.94 0.65 21.01
N ALA A 15 -8.00 0.70 21.95
CA ALA A 15 -8.08 1.57 23.12
C ALA A 15 -7.85 3.07 22.78
N THR A 16 -7.19 3.39 21.66
CA THR A 16 -6.73 4.75 21.31
C THR A 16 -7.25 5.28 19.98
N ASN A 17 -8.09 4.54 19.27
CA ASN A 17 -8.54 4.86 17.91
C ASN A 17 -9.67 5.91 17.81
N PHE A 18 -9.68 6.91 18.68
CA PHE A 18 -10.74 7.93 18.72
C PHE A 18 -10.94 8.67 17.39
N ASN A 19 -9.87 8.99 16.69
CA ASN A 19 -9.94 9.64 15.39
C ASN A 19 -10.65 8.75 14.37
N ASN A 20 -10.28 7.47 14.28
CA ASN A 20 -10.89 6.52 13.36
C ASN A 20 -12.37 6.28 13.71
N LYS A 21 -12.72 6.28 15.00
CA LYS A 21 -14.11 6.20 15.45
C LYS A 21 -14.91 7.41 14.98
N SER A 22 -14.38 8.61 15.17
CA SER A 22 -15.01 9.85 14.71
C SER A 22 -15.21 9.88 13.21
N ILE A 23 -14.21 9.43 12.45
CA ILE A 23 -14.28 9.32 10.98
C ILE A 23 -15.34 8.29 10.55
N ALA A 24 -15.42 7.13 11.20
CA ALA A 24 -16.41 6.11 10.87
C ALA A 24 -17.84 6.65 11.03
N TRP A 25 -18.13 7.34 12.14
CA TRP A 25 -19.44 7.96 12.38
C TRP A 25 -19.71 9.13 11.42
N LEU A 26 -18.71 9.92 11.07
CA LEU A 26 -18.84 10.95 10.05
C LEU A 26 -19.17 10.36 8.69
N LEU A 27 -18.49 9.30 8.28
CA LEU A 27 -18.77 8.57 7.05
C LEU A 27 -20.17 7.93 7.06
N LYS A 28 -20.63 7.43 8.20
CA LYS A 28 -22.01 6.95 8.36
C LYS A 28 -23.01 8.06 8.11
N ASN A 29 -22.78 9.25 8.68
CA ASN A 29 -23.66 10.41 8.46
C ASN A 29 -23.76 10.81 6.98
N TYR A 30 -22.69 10.66 6.21
CA TYR A 30 -22.67 10.89 4.75
C TYR A 30 -23.09 9.68 3.92
N SER A 31 -23.66 8.64 4.52
CA SER A 31 -24.07 7.40 3.84
C SER A 31 -22.93 6.71 3.07
N ARG A 32 -21.70 6.79 3.61
CA ARG A 32 -20.51 6.13 3.05
C ARG A 32 -20.14 4.83 3.78
N ILE A 33 -20.75 4.58 4.93
CA ILE A 33 -20.76 3.27 5.61
C ILE A 33 -22.21 2.79 5.62
N TYR A 34 -22.48 1.64 5.04
CA TYR A 34 -23.84 1.14 4.80
C TYR A 34 -24.37 0.36 5.99
N ASP A 35 -23.49 -0.19 6.82
CA ASP A 35 -23.79 -0.99 7.99
C ASP A 35 -23.41 -0.26 9.30
N ASP A 36 -23.18 -1.00 10.36
CA ASP A 36 -22.77 -0.49 11.65
C ASP A 36 -21.36 0.08 11.61
N PRO A 37 -21.14 1.36 11.99
CA PRO A 37 -19.82 1.98 11.95
C PRO A 37 -18.84 1.39 12.96
N ASP A 38 -19.31 0.87 14.12
CA ASP A 38 -18.43 0.27 15.12
C ASP A 38 -17.95 -1.12 14.63
N MET A 39 -18.79 -1.90 13.94
CA MET A 39 -18.37 -3.15 13.29
C MET A 39 -17.37 -2.88 12.14
N ALA A 40 -17.62 -1.86 11.33
CA ALA A 40 -16.68 -1.46 10.27
C ALA A 40 -15.33 -1.03 10.85
N LEU A 41 -15.34 -0.30 11.97
CA LEU A 41 -14.13 0.11 12.67
C LEU A 41 -13.38 -1.08 13.29
N ASP A 42 -14.08 -2.05 13.89
CA ASP A 42 -13.45 -3.25 14.43
C ASP A 42 -12.72 -4.04 13.33
N LEU A 43 -13.38 -4.26 12.20
CA LEU A 43 -12.76 -4.92 11.04
C LEU A 43 -11.53 -4.17 10.53
N TYR A 44 -11.62 -2.85 10.43
CA TYR A 44 -10.50 -1.99 10.04
C TYR A 44 -9.33 -2.12 11.01
N THR A 45 -9.58 -2.06 12.33
CA THR A 45 -8.55 -2.17 13.37
C THR A 45 -7.87 -3.54 13.36
N ARG A 46 -8.63 -4.62 13.15
CA ARG A 46 -8.07 -5.98 12.96
C ARG A 46 -7.16 -6.05 11.75
N GLN A 47 -7.60 -5.51 10.62
CA GLN A 47 -6.81 -5.49 9.39
C GLN A 47 -5.52 -4.66 9.56
N CYS A 48 -5.57 -3.53 10.26
CA CYS A 48 -4.38 -2.72 10.57
C CYS A 48 -3.42 -3.40 11.55
N SER A 49 -3.88 -4.39 12.29
CA SER A 49 -3.09 -5.13 13.30
C SER A 49 -2.50 -6.44 12.78
N ILE A 50 -2.59 -6.69 11.47
CA ILE A 50 -2.02 -7.90 10.85
C ILE A 50 -0.50 -7.80 10.80
N GLY A 51 0.19 -8.84 11.32
CA GLY A 51 1.63 -8.97 11.25
C GLY A 51 2.08 -9.56 9.91
N VAL A 52 2.99 -8.85 9.20
CA VAL A 52 3.55 -9.31 7.94
C VAL A 52 5.06 -9.09 7.89
N THR A 53 5.77 -9.94 7.18
CA THR A 53 7.17 -9.71 6.83
C THR A 53 7.28 -8.81 5.60
N ALA A 54 8.44 -8.15 5.42
CA ALA A 54 8.69 -7.37 4.20
C ALA A 54 8.53 -8.21 2.93
N ARG A 55 8.90 -9.50 2.97
CA ARG A 55 8.68 -10.44 1.84
C ARG A 55 7.20 -10.65 1.54
N GLN A 56 6.37 -10.87 2.56
CA GLN A 56 4.92 -11.04 2.37
C GLN A 56 4.29 -9.76 1.81
N LEU A 57 4.73 -8.59 2.31
CA LEU A 57 4.28 -7.30 1.81
C LEU A 57 4.69 -7.08 0.34
N ALA A 58 5.93 -7.45 -0.03
CA ALA A 58 6.38 -7.41 -1.43
C ALA A 58 5.57 -8.35 -2.34
N VAL A 59 5.20 -9.55 -1.87
CA VAL A 59 4.35 -10.47 -2.62
C VAL A 59 2.94 -9.90 -2.80
N ALA A 60 2.38 -9.24 -1.77
CA ALA A 60 1.10 -8.54 -1.90
C ALA A 60 1.18 -7.41 -2.95
N ALA A 61 2.22 -6.59 -2.92
CA ALA A 61 2.47 -5.56 -3.93
C ALA A 61 2.65 -6.16 -5.34
N ALA A 62 3.37 -7.28 -5.46
CA ALA A 62 3.54 -7.98 -6.74
C ALA A 62 2.20 -8.57 -7.25
N THR A 63 1.32 -9.03 -6.37
CA THR A 63 -0.02 -9.48 -6.75
C THR A 63 -0.83 -8.33 -7.38
N ILE A 64 -0.68 -7.11 -6.86
CA ILE A 64 -1.29 -5.91 -7.46
C ILE A 64 -0.62 -5.60 -8.80
N ALA A 65 0.72 -5.67 -8.87
CA ALA A 65 1.49 -5.40 -10.09
C ALA A 65 1.10 -6.34 -11.25
N PHE A 66 0.74 -7.57 -10.95
CA PHE A 66 0.29 -8.60 -11.91
C PHE A 66 -1.24 -8.76 -11.95
N ASP A 67 -1.95 -7.67 -11.69
CA ASP A 67 -3.40 -7.53 -11.83
C ASP A 67 -4.21 -8.65 -11.16
N GLY A 68 -3.84 -8.96 -9.92
CA GLY A 68 -4.53 -9.93 -9.08
C GLY A 68 -3.97 -11.35 -9.10
N VAL A 69 -2.98 -11.63 -9.92
CA VAL A 69 -2.32 -12.96 -9.93
C VAL A 69 -1.13 -12.96 -8.98
N ASN A 70 -1.19 -13.78 -7.94
CA ASN A 70 -0.07 -13.95 -7.03
C ASN A 70 1.11 -14.63 -7.76
N PRO A 71 2.28 -13.97 -7.90
CA PRO A 71 3.38 -14.50 -8.71
C PRO A 71 4.05 -15.74 -8.09
N VAL A 72 3.86 -15.98 -6.78
CA VAL A 72 4.43 -17.13 -6.07
C VAL A 72 3.51 -18.34 -6.15
N THR A 73 2.22 -18.17 -5.80
CA THR A 73 1.25 -19.28 -5.76
C THR A 73 0.54 -19.52 -7.09
N LYS A 74 0.64 -18.55 -8.02
CA LYS A 74 -0.08 -18.53 -9.31
C LYS A 74 -1.61 -18.46 -9.19
N GLN A 75 -2.12 -18.24 -7.99
CA GLN A 75 -3.55 -18.10 -7.75
C GLN A 75 -4.04 -16.71 -8.10
N THR A 76 -5.23 -16.61 -8.66
CA THR A 76 -5.96 -15.35 -8.82
C THR A 76 -6.57 -14.96 -7.48
N VAL A 77 -6.16 -13.82 -6.92
CA VAL A 77 -6.59 -13.30 -5.61
C VAL A 77 -7.78 -12.36 -5.76
N PHE A 78 -7.80 -11.57 -6.83
CA PHE A 78 -8.90 -10.66 -7.14
C PHE A 78 -9.09 -10.52 -8.66
N LYS A 79 -10.23 -9.95 -9.07
CA LYS A 79 -10.61 -9.81 -10.48
C LYS A 79 -9.63 -8.92 -11.25
N PRO A 80 -9.38 -9.21 -12.55
CA PRO A 80 -8.64 -8.33 -13.45
C PRO A 80 -9.16 -6.89 -13.42
N ASP A 81 -8.32 -5.93 -13.80
CA ASP A 81 -8.55 -4.48 -13.79
C ASP A 81 -8.59 -3.82 -12.38
N LEU A 82 -8.69 -4.58 -11.30
CA LEU A 82 -8.61 -4.02 -9.95
C LEU A 82 -7.18 -3.62 -9.58
N GLY A 83 -6.17 -4.32 -10.08
CA GLY A 83 -4.76 -3.98 -9.85
C GLY A 83 -4.42 -2.56 -10.29
N THR A 84 -4.87 -2.18 -11.49
CA THR A 84 -4.70 -0.81 -12.01
C THR A 84 -5.40 0.23 -11.13
N ARG A 85 -6.61 -0.05 -10.67
CA ARG A 85 -7.37 0.86 -9.78
C ARG A 85 -6.69 1.00 -8.42
N ILE A 86 -6.21 -0.11 -7.84
CA ILE A 86 -5.47 -0.10 -6.57
C ILE A 86 -4.18 0.71 -6.73
N ALA A 87 -3.39 0.47 -7.78
CA ALA A 87 -2.17 1.23 -8.05
C ALA A 87 -2.46 2.74 -8.23
N SER A 88 -3.55 3.11 -8.91
CA SER A 88 -3.99 4.50 -9.05
C SER A 88 -4.35 5.13 -7.70
N MET A 89 -5.06 4.41 -6.82
CA MET A 89 -5.34 4.88 -5.47
C MET A 89 -4.05 5.05 -4.64
N MET A 90 -3.10 4.12 -4.75
CA MET A 90 -1.79 4.24 -4.11
C MET A 90 -1.02 5.46 -4.59
N ALA A 91 -1.14 5.82 -5.88
CA ALA A 91 -0.52 7.01 -6.44
C ALA A 91 -1.15 8.32 -5.94
N THR A 92 -2.43 8.32 -5.56
CA THR A 92 -3.16 9.54 -5.16
C THR A 92 -3.26 9.75 -3.66
N VAL A 93 -3.23 8.70 -2.85
CA VAL A 93 -3.42 8.78 -1.38
C VAL A 93 -2.48 7.83 -0.60
N GLY A 94 -1.35 7.44 -1.18
CA GLY A 94 -0.49 6.40 -0.63
C GLY A 94 0.43 6.82 0.52
N PHE A 95 0.77 8.12 0.63
CA PHE A 95 1.80 8.64 1.54
C PHE A 95 1.30 9.78 2.44
N TYR A 96 0.05 9.72 2.86
CA TYR A 96 -0.58 10.77 3.65
C TYR A 96 -0.41 12.13 2.95
N GLU A 97 0.00 13.18 3.68
CA GLU A 97 0.22 14.52 3.13
C GLU A 97 1.35 14.59 2.09
N HIS A 98 2.31 13.65 2.15
CA HIS A 98 3.48 13.60 1.25
C HIS A 98 3.27 12.76 -0.01
N THR A 99 2.03 12.38 -0.33
CA THR A 99 1.75 11.54 -1.51
C THR A 99 2.24 12.17 -2.81
N GLY A 100 1.99 13.47 -3.00
CA GLY A 100 2.42 14.21 -4.19
C GLY A 100 3.94 14.26 -4.32
N ASP A 101 4.63 14.58 -3.23
CA ASP A 101 6.10 14.66 -3.19
C ASP A 101 6.74 13.29 -3.48
N TRP A 102 6.20 12.22 -2.88
CA TRP A 102 6.65 10.87 -3.14
C TRP A 102 6.51 10.50 -4.61
N LEU A 103 5.34 10.73 -5.19
CA LEU A 103 5.08 10.36 -6.57
C LEU A 103 5.91 11.18 -7.54
N PHE A 104 6.08 12.48 -7.28
CA PHE A 104 6.92 13.37 -8.10
C PHE A 104 8.38 12.95 -8.07
N ASN A 105 8.95 12.67 -6.90
CA ASN A 105 10.37 12.38 -6.75
C ASN A 105 10.72 10.94 -7.12
N THR A 106 9.82 9.97 -6.88
CA THR A 106 10.12 8.54 -7.03
C THR A 106 9.40 7.92 -8.23
N GLY A 107 8.20 8.41 -8.57
CA GLY A 107 7.39 7.86 -9.66
C GLY A 107 6.94 6.42 -9.41
N LEU A 108 6.71 6.05 -8.16
CA LEU A 108 6.28 4.71 -7.76
C LEU A 108 4.95 4.78 -7.02
N PRO A 109 3.86 4.22 -7.55
CA PRO A 109 2.66 3.95 -6.77
C PRO A 109 3.00 3.12 -5.53
N ALA A 110 2.78 3.68 -4.34
CA ALA A 110 3.16 3.02 -3.11
C ALA A 110 2.20 3.33 -1.96
N LYS A 111 2.20 2.49 -0.92
CA LYS A 111 1.43 2.68 0.31
C LYS A 111 2.32 2.53 1.52
N THR A 112 2.30 3.53 2.35
CA THR A 112 2.96 3.55 3.66
C THR A 112 2.01 3.10 4.77
N GLY A 113 2.59 2.69 5.88
CA GLY A 113 1.88 2.44 7.14
C GLY A 113 2.70 2.88 8.33
N VAL A 114 2.04 3.38 9.37
CA VAL A 114 2.67 3.86 10.62
C VAL A 114 3.45 2.76 11.38
N GLY A 115 3.27 1.49 11.02
CA GLY A 115 4.13 0.41 11.49
C GLY A 115 5.55 0.44 10.90
N GLY A 116 5.86 1.36 9.99
CA GLY A 116 7.19 1.52 9.38
C GLY A 116 7.38 0.75 8.06
N GLY A 117 6.33 0.12 7.55
CA GLY A 117 6.35 -0.59 6.27
C GLY A 117 5.93 0.30 5.11
N ILE A 118 6.58 0.12 3.96
CA ILE A 118 6.17 0.70 2.68
C ILE A 118 6.15 -0.40 1.64
N MET A 119 5.06 -0.50 0.87
CA MET A 119 5.01 -1.35 -0.32
C MET A 119 4.81 -0.50 -1.57
N GLY A 120 5.49 -0.86 -2.66
CA GLY A 120 5.42 -0.18 -3.94
C GLY A 120 5.07 -1.14 -5.07
N VAL A 121 4.38 -0.63 -6.08
CA VAL A 121 3.88 -1.40 -7.22
C VAL A 121 4.46 -0.85 -8.51
N VAL A 122 5.19 -1.68 -9.25
CA VAL A 122 5.61 -1.39 -10.62
C VAL A 122 4.73 -2.24 -11.55
N PRO A 123 3.69 -1.66 -12.18
CA PRO A 123 2.70 -2.43 -12.94
C PRO A 123 3.35 -3.29 -14.01
N GLY A 124 2.99 -4.57 -14.05
CA GLY A 124 3.50 -5.55 -15.00
C GLY A 124 4.96 -5.96 -14.80
N VAL A 125 5.64 -5.47 -13.75
CA VAL A 125 7.06 -5.72 -13.52
C VAL A 125 7.33 -6.38 -12.18
N MET A 126 6.99 -5.72 -11.07
CA MET A 126 7.30 -6.24 -9.73
C MET A 126 6.55 -5.50 -8.61
N GLY A 127 6.49 -6.13 -7.45
CA GLY A 127 6.21 -5.50 -6.18
C GLY A 127 7.49 -5.35 -5.37
N VAL A 128 7.60 -4.24 -4.65
CA VAL A 128 8.72 -3.98 -3.73
C VAL A 128 8.19 -3.65 -2.34
N ALA A 129 8.97 -3.94 -1.30
CA ALA A 129 8.65 -3.52 0.05
C ALA A 129 9.91 -3.26 0.86
N ALA A 130 9.83 -2.29 1.76
CA ALA A 130 10.84 -2.00 2.75
C ALA A 130 10.21 -1.76 4.12
N PHE A 131 10.95 -2.03 5.18
CA PHE A 131 10.54 -1.79 6.56
C PHE A 131 11.67 -1.13 7.33
N ALA A 132 11.36 -0.04 8.02
CA ALA A 132 12.25 0.60 8.98
C ALA A 132 11.45 1.42 10.00
N PRO A 133 11.76 1.33 11.32
CA PRO A 133 10.92 1.92 12.37
C PRO A 133 10.84 3.45 12.40
N PRO A 134 11.90 4.25 12.18
CA PRO A 134 11.78 5.70 12.31
C PRO A 134 10.88 6.31 11.25
N LEU A 135 9.90 7.11 11.70
CA LEU A 135 8.93 7.80 10.87
C LEU A 135 9.25 9.30 10.77
N ASP A 136 8.83 9.92 9.67
CA ASP A 136 8.75 11.37 9.56
C ASP A 136 7.48 11.93 10.24
N ASP A 137 7.31 13.25 10.22
CA ASP A 137 6.18 13.93 10.89
C ASP A 137 4.82 13.54 10.31
N ALA A 138 4.77 13.09 9.06
CA ALA A 138 3.54 12.60 8.42
C ALA A 138 3.26 11.12 8.72
N GLY A 139 4.20 10.38 9.32
CA GLY A 139 4.07 8.96 9.65
C GLY A 139 4.65 8.01 8.62
N ASN A 140 5.50 8.48 7.71
CA ASN A 140 6.17 7.66 6.70
C ASN A 140 7.55 7.24 7.16
N SER A 141 7.94 5.99 6.92
CA SER A 141 9.27 5.49 7.27
C SER A 141 10.37 6.18 6.47
N VAL A 142 11.24 6.95 7.15
CA VAL A 142 12.33 7.71 6.52
C VAL A 142 13.30 6.81 5.76
N LYS A 143 13.76 5.74 6.40
CA LYS A 143 14.76 4.83 5.78
C LYS A 143 14.14 3.95 4.70
N ALA A 144 12.89 3.53 4.85
CA ALA A 144 12.22 2.73 3.83
C ALA A 144 11.94 3.57 2.57
N GLN A 145 11.61 4.86 2.71
CA GLN A 145 11.52 5.80 1.58
C GLN A 145 12.84 5.88 0.83
N ALA A 146 13.95 6.13 1.54
CA ALA A 146 15.27 6.22 0.92
C ALA A 146 15.67 4.93 0.19
N ALA A 147 15.42 3.77 0.81
CA ALA A 147 15.72 2.48 0.20
C ALA A 147 14.90 2.22 -1.08
N LEU A 148 13.60 2.51 -1.06
CA LEU A 148 12.77 2.32 -2.24
C LEU A 148 13.09 3.32 -3.35
N SER A 149 13.39 4.59 -3.02
CA SER A 149 13.85 5.59 -4.00
C SER A 149 15.15 5.16 -4.67
N ASP A 150 16.12 4.62 -3.92
CA ASP A 150 17.38 4.11 -4.47
C ASP A 150 17.13 2.91 -5.42
N ILE A 151 16.27 1.96 -5.02
CA ILE A 151 15.88 0.82 -5.86
C ILE A 151 15.23 1.30 -7.17
N VAL A 152 14.27 2.22 -7.07
CA VAL A 152 13.57 2.76 -8.25
C VAL A 152 14.53 3.45 -9.21
N GLY A 153 15.45 4.26 -8.66
CA GLY A 153 16.46 4.95 -9.48
C GLY A 153 17.42 3.98 -10.16
N ARG A 154 18.01 3.04 -9.41
CA ARG A 154 18.98 2.08 -9.95
C ARG A 154 18.40 1.14 -10.99
N LEU A 155 17.15 0.73 -10.82
CA LEU A 155 16.48 -0.21 -11.73
C LEU A 155 15.64 0.49 -12.79
N ASN A 156 15.62 1.83 -12.82
CA ASN A 156 14.82 2.63 -13.76
C ASN A 156 13.32 2.26 -13.74
N LEU A 157 12.74 2.17 -12.54
CA LEU A 157 11.38 1.69 -12.31
C LEU A 157 10.32 2.81 -12.19
N ASN A 158 10.72 4.08 -12.37
CA ASN A 158 9.77 5.20 -12.38
C ASN A 158 8.74 4.98 -13.50
N ILE A 159 7.45 4.93 -13.13
CA ILE A 159 6.37 4.61 -14.09
C ILE A 159 6.16 5.71 -15.15
N PHE A 160 6.66 6.92 -14.92
CA PHE A 160 6.56 8.05 -15.83
C PHE A 160 7.74 8.13 -16.83
N HIS A 161 8.77 7.31 -16.66
CA HIS A 161 9.85 7.26 -17.65
C HIS A 161 9.32 6.74 -18.98
N PRO A 162 9.72 7.37 -20.11
CA PRO A 162 9.32 6.90 -21.43
C PRO A 162 9.73 5.43 -21.61
N ARG A 163 8.76 4.56 -21.85
CA ARG A 163 9.04 3.19 -22.33
C ARG A 163 9.29 3.26 -23.83
N LYS A 164 10.13 2.38 -24.37
CA LYS A 164 10.29 2.24 -25.83
C LYS A 164 8.90 2.06 -26.44
N SER A 165 8.59 2.87 -27.44
CA SER A 165 7.29 2.84 -28.08
C SER A 165 7.04 1.46 -28.69
N ILE A 166 5.89 0.87 -28.41
CA ILE A 166 5.43 -0.37 -29.07
C ILE A 166 5.36 -0.20 -30.60
N LEU A 167 5.22 1.06 -31.07
CA LEU A 167 5.22 1.40 -32.50
C LEU A 167 6.61 1.32 -33.16
N ALA A 168 7.68 1.31 -32.37
CA ALA A 168 9.05 1.19 -32.87
C ALA A 168 9.48 -0.27 -33.19
N GLU A 169 8.71 -1.26 -32.75
CA GLU A 169 8.98 -2.68 -33.02
C GLU A 169 8.25 -3.18 -34.29
N GLN A 170 7.44 -2.33 -34.95
CA GLN A 170 6.68 -2.66 -36.15
C GLN A 170 7.25 -1.93 -37.42
N ALA A 171 8.34 -1.23 -37.28
CA ALA A 171 9.08 -0.58 -38.37
C ALA A 171 10.41 -1.31 -38.61
#